data_81815e0f0b2668705411bc3451c4afc1
#
_entry.id   81815e0f0b2668705411bc3451c4afc1
#
_cell.length_a   1.000
_cell.length_b   1.000
_cell.length_c   1.000
_cell.angle_alpha   90.00
_cell.angle_beta   90.00
_cell.angle_gamma   90.00
#
_symmetry.space_group_name_H-M   'P 1'
#
loop_
_entity.id
_entity.type
_entity.pdbx_description
1 polymer ?
#
loop_
_entity_poly.entity_id
_entity_poly.type
_entity_poly.pdbx_seq_one_letter_code
_entity_poly.pdbx_strand_id
1 'polypeptide(L)'
;MSIYIYGDLHRHIDLDPLIKHTKEEGATSDDVLIILGDFGGVWSSEEEDNEFLKHLADVVPYKHILFIDGNHENFSRLNTMPIVGMYGSPTHEVLKDKIYHLMRGYKYTIEGKTFFAMGGASSVDRHLRTEGVDWWADEQPNNEEYERAFRTLDENNFTFDYIISHCVAQKIQCYLSSYLTDKNKLTNFFDSIIDDLKYTRWYFGHYHLNKTCEDYKAECVYQRLIKI
;
A
#
# COMPACT_ATOMS: atom_id res chain seq x y z
N MET A 1 -5.20 20.86 3.47
CA MET A 1 -5.44 19.47 3.07
C MET A 1 -4.09 18.87 2.77
N SER A 2 -3.67 17.89 3.53
CA SER A 2 -2.37 17.24 3.43
C SER A 2 -2.55 15.76 3.16
N ILE A 3 -1.53 15.11 2.59
CA ILE A 3 -1.50 13.67 2.44
C ILE A 3 -0.50 13.13 3.44
N TYR A 4 -0.87 12.07 4.14
CA TYR A 4 0.00 11.36 5.07
C TYR A 4 0.24 9.94 4.58
N ILE A 5 1.47 9.49 4.67
CA ILE A 5 1.90 8.13 4.34
C ILE A 5 2.24 7.41 5.64
N TYR A 6 1.73 6.20 5.81
CA TYR A 6 2.04 5.30 6.91
C TYR A 6 2.45 3.94 6.37
N GLY A 7 3.34 3.23 7.04
CA GLY A 7 3.76 1.88 6.65
C GLY A 7 2.68 0.83 6.93
N ASP A 8 3.12 -0.35 7.26
CA ASP A 8 2.28 -1.49 7.58
C ASP A 8 1.45 -1.21 8.84
N LEU A 9 0.15 -1.58 8.82
CA LEU A 9 -0.72 -1.33 9.97
C LEU A 9 -0.97 -2.58 10.82
N HIS A 10 -1.02 -3.77 10.19
CA HIS A 10 -1.28 -5.05 10.86
C HIS A 10 -2.44 -4.98 11.87
N ARG A 11 -3.55 -4.35 11.46
CA ARG A 11 -4.74 -4.20 12.30
C ARG A 11 -4.42 -3.48 13.63
N HIS A 12 -4.61 -4.16 14.77
CA HIS A 12 -4.39 -3.60 16.09
C HIS A 12 -2.91 -3.50 16.49
N ILE A 13 -2.02 -4.24 15.81
CA ILE A 13 -0.61 -4.33 16.20
C ILE A 13 0.07 -2.96 16.08
N ASP A 14 -0.15 -2.26 14.97
CA ASP A 14 0.52 -0.99 14.68
C ASP A 14 -0.43 0.23 14.75
N LEU A 15 -1.64 0.05 15.35
CA LEU A 15 -2.64 1.11 15.45
C LEU A 15 -2.26 2.21 16.44
N ASP A 16 -1.74 1.83 17.61
CA ASP A 16 -1.37 2.81 18.65
C ASP A 16 -0.29 3.79 18.17
N PRO A 17 0.80 3.35 17.50
CA PRO A 17 1.75 4.26 16.85
C PRO A 17 1.09 5.21 15.84
N LEU A 18 0.17 4.72 14.99
CA LEU A 18 -0.56 5.54 14.05
C LEU A 18 -1.38 6.63 14.76
N ILE A 19 -2.15 6.28 15.78
CA ILE A 19 -2.96 7.22 16.57
C ILE A 19 -2.07 8.29 17.21
N LYS A 20 -0.94 7.88 17.80
CA LYS A 20 0.02 8.78 18.44
C LYS A 20 0.57 9.79 17.42
N HIS A 21 1.12 9.32 16.30
CA HIS A 21 1.71 10.19 15.28
C HIS A 21 0.66 11.08 14.61
N THR A 22 -0.56 10.59 14.39
CA THR A 22 -1.67 11.39 13.86
C THR A 22 -1.96 12.60 14.75
N LYS A 23 -1.94 12.41 16.07
CA LYS A 23 -2.13 13.49 17.06
C LYS A 23 -0.95 14.46 17.10
N GLU A 24 0.27 13.93 17.08
CA GLU A 24 1.52 14.72 17.09
C GLU A 24 1.63 15.63 15.85
N GLU A 25 1.25 15.13 14.67
CA GLU A 25 1.25 15.87 13.40
C GLU A 25 0.05 16.83 13.25
N GLY A 26 -0.93 16.73 14.13
CA GLY A 26 -2.15 17.57 14.09
C GLY A 26 -2.99 17.32 12.83
N ALA A 27 -3.07 16.08 12.37
CA ALA A 27 -3.91 15.72 11.22
C ALA A 27 -5.39 15.98 11.51
N THR A 28 -6.15 16.32 10.47
CA THR A 28 -7.54 16.78 10.54
C THR A 28 -8.46 15.98 9.62
N SER A 29 -9.76 16.24 9.73
CA SER A 29 -10.79 15.64 8.86
C SER A 29 -10.75 16.14 7.41
N ASP A 30 -9.84 17.03 7.06
CA ASP A 30 -9.61 17.44 5.69
C ASP A 30 -8.48 16.66 5.03
N ASP A 31 -7.66 15.97 5.82
CA ASP A 31 -6.45 15.29 5.35
C ASP A 31 -6.74 13.86 4.90
N VAL A 32 -5.83 13.28 4.12
CA VAL A 32 -5.90 11.92 3.58
C VAL A 32 -4.74 11.09 4.13
N LEU A 33 -5.03 9.86 4.55
CA LEU A 33 -4.03 8.88 4.95
C LEU A 33 -3.87 7.82 3.86
N ILE A 34 -2.64 7.43 3.54
CA ILE A 34 -2.32 6.28 2.67
C ILE A 34 -1.48 5.28 3.47
N ILE A 35 -1.96 4.04 3.57
CA ILE A 35 -1.26 2.92 4.23
C ILE A 35 -0.61 2.05 3.16
N LEU A 36 0.66 1.70 3.35
CA LEU A 36 1.52 1.04 2.36
C LEU A 36 1.45 -0.50 2.41
N GLY A 37 0.27 -1.05 2.60
CA GLY A 37 0.03 -2.49 2.65
C GLY A 37 0.00 -3.07 4.05
N ASP A 38 -0.20 -4.38 4.12
CA ASP A 38 -0.42 -5.11 5.37
C ASP A 38 -1.40 -4.37 6.29
N PHE A 39 -2.50 -3.95 5.67
CA PHE A 39 -3.55 -3.18 6.34
C PHE A 39 -4.23 -3.99 7.43
N GLY A 40 -4.50 -5.27 7.13
CA GLY A 40 -5.11 -6.22 8.06
C GLY A 40 -6.58 -5.92 8.42
N GLY A 41 -7.19 -4.92 7.79
CA GLY A 41 -8.60 -4.56 8.02
C GLY A 41 -9.60 -5.44 7.26
N VAL A 42 -9.12 -6.25 6.32
CA VAL A 42 -9.87 -7.31 5.63
C VAL A 42 -9.11 -8.61 5.82
N TRP A 43 -9.26 -9.25 6.96
CA TRP A 43 -8.48 -10.43 7.33
C TRP A 43 -9.29 -11.53 8.00
N SER A 44 -10.07 -11.18 9.03
CA SER A 44 -10.82 -12.09 9.89
C SER A 44 -12.25 -12.34 9.37
N SER A 45 -13.20 -12.57 10.27
CA SER A 45 -14.63 -12.59 9.93
C SER A 45 -15.10 -11.18 9.50
N GLU A 46 -16.21 -11.13 8.78
CA GLU A 46 -16.80 -9.84 8.36
C GLU A 46 -17.20 -8.98 9.58
N GLU A 47 -17.68 -9.61 10.64
CA GLU A 47 -18.08 -8.92 11.88
C GLU A 47 -16.88 -8.26 12.57
N GLU A 48 -15.81 -9.04 12.80
CA GLU A 48 -14.57 -8.55 13.43
C GLU A 48 -13.88 -7.47 12.60
N ASP A 49 -13.87 -7.62 11.28
CA ASP A 49 -13.28 -6.62 10.40
C ASP A 49 -14.10 -5.33 10.40
N ASN A 50 -15.43 -5.42 10.36
CA ASN A 50 -16.31 -4.25 10.44
C ASN A 50 -16.16 -3.50 11.79
N GLU A 51 -15.96 -4.21 12.89
CA GLU A 51 -15.66 -3.58 14.18
C GLU A 51 -14.34 -2.82 14.13
N PHE A 52 -13.28 -3.45 13.63
CA PHE A 52 -11.98 -2.82 13.48
C PHE A 52 -12.01 -1.60 12.54
N LEU A 53 -12.63 -1.72 11.37
CA LEU A 53 -12.71 -0.65 10.38
C LEU A 53 -13.46 0.59 10.93
N LYS A 54 -14.55 0.37 11.67
CA LYS A 54 -15.28 1.44 12.34
C LYS A 54 -14.41 2.09 13.43
N HIS A 55 -13.77 1.26 14.27
CA HIS A 55 -12.88 1.77 15.31
C HIS A 55 -11.74 2.61 14.71
N LEU A 56 -11.07 2.11 13.66
CA LEU A 56 -10.03 2.87 12.96
C LEU A 56 -10.56 4.22 12.46
N ALA A 57 -11.74 4.22 11.82
CA ALA A 57 -12.36 5.43 11.29
C ALA A 57 -12.71 6.46 12.37
N ASP A 58 -12.99 5.99 13.59
CA ASP A 58 -13.35 6.84 14.73
C ASP A 58 -12.12 7.43 15.45
N VAL A 59 -11.00 6.66 15.51
CA VAL A 59 -9.82 7.07 16.30
C VAL A 59 -8.81 7.93 15.53
N VAL A 60 -8.90 7.94 14.18
CA VAL A 60 -8.06 8.81 13.34
C VAL A 60 -8.92 9.76 12.51
N PRO A 61 -8.59 11.06 12.42
CA PRO A 61 -9.51 12.09 11.94
C PRO A 61 -9.58 12.21 10.40
N TYR A 62 -8.79 11.46 9.65
CA TYR A 62 -8.65 11.64 8.19
C TYR A 62 -9.97 11.61 7.45
N LYS A 63 -10.11 12.43 6.40
CA LYS A 63 -11.24 12.44 5.47
C LYS A 63 -11.44 11.06 4.85
N HIS A 64 -10.36 10.55 4.25
CA HIS A 64 -10.32 9.20 3.69
C HIS A 64 -9.06 8.48 4.19
N ILE A 65 -9.20 7.20 4.41
CA ILE A 65 -8.12 6.26 4.68
C ILE A 65 -8.00 5.40 3.43
N LEU A 66 -6.87 5.50 2.76
CA LEU A 66 -6.54 4.75 1.57
C LEU A 66 -5.50 3.70 1.92
N PHE A 67 -5.51 2.56 1.28
CA PHE A 67 -4.42 1.60 1.42
C PHE A 67 -4.16 0.88 0.09
N ILE A 68 -2.93 0.47 -0.12
CA ILE A 68 -2.59 -0.57 -1.08
C ILE A 68 -2.57 -1.91 -0.34
N ASP A 69 -2.72 -3.01 -1.02
CA ASP A 69 -2.61 -4.33 -0.42
C ASP A 69 -1.14 -4.72 -0.16
N GLY A 70 -0.93 -5.48 0.91
CA GLY A 70 0.32 -6.16 1.23
C GLY A 70 0.24 -7.65 0.94
N ASN A 71 0.95 -8.47 1.71
CA ASN A 71 0.79 -9.94 1.71
C ASN A 71 -0.13 -10.44 2.84
N HIS A 72 -0.45 -9.58 3.79
CA HIS A 72 -1.36 -9.86 4.90
C HIS A 72 -2.77 -9.29 4.66
N GLU A 73 -3.42 -9.75 3.56
CA GLU A 73 -4.80 -9.42 3.23
C GLU A 73 -5.59 -10.69 2.89
N ASN A 74 -6.87 -10.73 3.27
CA ASN A 74 -7.79 -11.77 2.80
C ASN A 74 -8.28 -11.42 1.40
N PHE A 75 -7.52 -11.82 0.39
CA PHE A 75 -7.81 -11.50 -1.01
C PHE A 75 -9.14 -12.08 -1.50
N SER A 76 -9.57 -13.22 -0.96
CA SER A 76 -10.88 -13.79 -1.30
C SER A 76 -12.03 -12.84 -0.96
N ARG A 77 -11.89 -12.05 0.11
CA ARG A 77 -12.86 -11.04 0.51
C ARG A 77 -12.58 -9.68 -0.12
N LEU A 78 -11.33 -9.24 -0.11
CA LEU A 78 -10.94 -7.94 -0.67
C LEU A 78 -11.37 -7.80 -2.14
N ASN A 79 -11.18 -8.85 -2.95
CA ASN A 79 -11.54 -8.88 -4.35
C ASN A 79 -13.06 -8.90 -4.61
N THR A 80 -13.89 -9.13 -3.58
CA THR A 80 -15.36 -9.08 -3.68
C THR A 80 -15.96 -7.76 -3.19
N MET A 81 -15.17 -6.84 -2.67
CA MET A 81 -15.62 -5.53 -2.22
C MET A 81 -16.19 -4.70 -3.37
N PRO A 82 -17.19 -3.83 -3.12
CA PRO A 82 -17.75 -2.96 -4.15
C PRO A 82 -16.67 -2.10 -4.83
N ILE A 83 -16.69 -2.07 -6.15
CA ILE A 83 -15.81 -1.20 -6.93
C ILE A 83 -16.47 0.15 -7.15
N VAL A 84 -15.81 1.21 -6.75
CA VAL A 84 -16.23 2.60 -6.95
C VAL A 84 -15.12 3.41 -7.61
N GLY A 85 -15.50 4.49 -8.31
CA GLY A 85 -14.53 5.44 -8.87
C GLY A 85 -14.10 6.45 -7.80
N MET A 86 -12.81 6.46 -7.41
CA MET A 86 -12.27 7.41 -6.45
C MET A 86 -10.88 7.89 -6.91
N TYR A 87 -10.61 9.19 -6.76
CA TYR A 87 -9.32 9.78 -7.13
C TYR A 87 -8.87 9.53 -8.59
N GLY A 88 -9.85 9.38 -9.50
CA GLY A 88 -9.63 9.22 -10.94
C GLY A 88 -9.48 7.78 -11.42
N SER A 89 -9.58 6.79 -10.54
CA SER A 89 -9.44 5.37 -10.89
C SER A 89 -10.34 4.46 -10.05
N PRO A 90 -10.54 3.19 -10.43
CA PRO A 90 -11.28 2.21 -9.63
C PRO A 90 -10.60 1.93 -8.29
N THR A 91 -11.41 1.80 -7.24
CA THR A 91 -11.01 1.39 -5.89
C THR A 91 -12.01 0.40 -5.34
N HIS A 92 -11.61 -0.47 -4.40
CA HIS A 92 -12.57 -1.18 -3.59
C HIS A 92 -13.02 -0.28 -2.42
N GLU A 93 -14.33 -0.11 -2.24
CA GLU A 93 -14.88 0.56 -1.06
C GLU A 93 -14.99 -0.44 0.10
N VAL A 94 -14.09 -0.34 1.07
CA VAL A 94 -13.98 -1.27 2.21
C VAL A 94 -14.83 -0.84 3.39
N LEU A 95 -14.87 0.46 3.68
CA LEU A 95 -15.84 1.07 4.58
C LEU A 95 -16.45 2.27 3.86
N LYS A 96 -17.77 2.25 3.75
CA LYS A 96 -18.55 3.24 2.97
C LYS A 96 -18.12 4.68 3.30
N ASP A 97 -17.86 5.43 2.23
CA ASP A 97 -17.48 6.85 2.27
C ASP A 97 -16.23 7.17 3.12
N LYS A 98 -15.41 6.16 3.50
CA LYS A 98 -14.28 6.36 4.44
C LYS A 98 -12.99 5.61 4.10
N ILE A 99 -13.05 4.31 3.85
CA ILE A 99 -11.85 3.48 3.64
C ILE A 99 -11.89 2.82 2.27
N TYR A 100 -10.80 3.02 1.50
CA TYR A 100 -10.71 2.54 0.13
C TYR A 100 -9.39 1.82 -0.12
N HIS A 101 -9.47 0.68 -0.79
CA HIS A 101 -8.31 -0.03 -1.32
C HIS A 101 -7.97 0.51 -2.71
N LEU A 102 -6.76 1.02 -2.86
CA LEU A 102 -6.19 1.45 -4.14
C LEU A 102 -5.74 0.24 -4.94
N MET A 103 -6.50 -0.12 -5.96
CA MET A 103 -6.25 -1.32 -6.76
C MET A 103 -4.93 -1.23 -7.53
N ARG A 104 -4.26 -2.35 -7.70
CA ARG A 104 -2.95 -2.47 -8.34
C ARG A 104 -2.92 -1.97 -9.77
N GLY A 105 -1.82 -1.34 -10.16
CA GLY A 105 -1.53 -0.92 -11.53
C GLY A 105 -2.29 0.31 -12.01
N TYR A 106 -2.96 1.05 -11.13
CA TYR A 106 -3.65 2.28 -11.46
C TYR A 106 -2.89 3.54 -11.05
N LYS A 107 -3.23 4.65 -11.74
CA LYS A 107 -2.85 5.99 -11.33
C LYS A 107 -3.98 6.63 -10.54
N TYR A 108 -3.66 7.22 -9.40
CA TYR A 108 -4.58 8.01 -8.59
C TYR A 108 -4.12 9.46 -8.52
N THR A 109 -5.06 10.40 -8.53
CA THR A 109 -4.77 11.83 -8.34
C THR A 109 -5.38 12.29 -7.03
N ILE A 110 -4.55 12.41 -6.00
CA ILE A 110 -4.95 12.75 -4.63
C ILE A 110 -4.39 14.14 -4.33
N GLU A 111 -5.25 15.08 -3.98
CA GLU A 111 -4.88 16.47 -3.68
C GLU A 111 -3.94 17.09 -4.74
N GLY A 112 -4.23 16.81 -6.01
CA GLY A 112 -3.45 17.31 -7.15
C GLY A 112 -2.10 16.63 -7.38
N LYS A 113 -1.75 15.61 -6.57
CA LYS A 113 -0.56 14.77 -6.74
C LYS A 113 -0.91 13.45 -7.41
N THR A 114 -0.06 13.00 -8.30
CA THR A 114 -0.24 11.72 -9.02
C THR A 114 0.53 10.60 -8.34
N PHE A 115 -0.16 9.48 -8.13
CA PHE A 115 0.39 8.27 -7.50
C PHE A 115 0.26 7.10 -8.46
N PHE A 116 1.33 6.34 -8.68
CA PHE A 116 1.24 5.01 -9.23
C PHE A 116 1.19 4.01 -8.08
N ALA A 117 0.13 3.20 -8.00
CA ALA A 117 -0.10 2.24 -6.92
C ALA A 117 0.12 0.80 -7.42
N MET A 118 0.97 0.05 -6.72
CA MET A 118 1.22 -1.36 -7.02
C MET A 118 1.47 -2.13 -5.72
N GLY A 119 0.40 -2.68 -5.16
CA GLY A 119 0.43 -3.51 -3.96
C GLY A 119 1.01 -4.90 -4.19
N GLY A 120 0.99 -5.71 -3.13
CA GLY A 120 1.45 -7.09 -3.09
C GLY A 120 2.88 -7.25 -2.61
N ALA A 121 3.15 -8.44 -2.07
CA ALA A 121 4.48 -8.93 -1.73
C ALA A 121 4.44 -10.47 -1.64
N SER A 122 5.57 -11.13 -1.38
CA SER A 122 5.62 -12.57 -1.12
C SER A 122 5.74 -12.84 0.37
N SER A 123 4.87 -13.66 0.92
CA SER A 123 5.02 -14.20 2.27
C SER A 123 6.19 -15.16 2.33
N VAL A 124 7.19 -14.85 3.14
CA VAL A 124 8.41 -15.69 3.30
C VAL A 124 8.10 -17.00 4.03
N ASP A 125 7.05 -17.02 4.83
CA ASP A 125 6.61 -18.14 5.65
C ASP A 125 5.41 -18.90 5.07
N ARG A 126 5.04 -18.66 3.81
CA ARG A 126 3.89 -19.29 3.14
C ARG A 126 3.86 -20.82 3.24
N HIS A 127 5.04 -21.46 3.35
CA HIS A 127 5.15 -22.91 3.51
C HIS A 127 4.67 -23.42 4.88
N LEU A 128 4.45 -22.52 5.86
CA LEU A 128 3.90 -22.79 7.18
C LEU A 128 2.42 -22.41 7.27
N ARG A 129 1.86 -21.83 6.21
CA ARG A 129 0.50 -21.27 6.16
C ARG A 129 -0.44 -22.15 5.33
N THR A 130 -1.75 -21.90 5.46
CA THR A 130 -2.80 -22.61 4.74
C THR A 130 -3.44 -21.67 3.72
N GLU A 131 -3.41 -22.08 2.43
CA GLU A 131 -4.01 -21.29 1.36
C GLU A 131 -5.52 -21.11 1.57
N GLY A 132 -6.00 -19.88 1.40
CA GLY A 132 -7.39 -19.50 1.60
C GLY A 132 -7.81 -19.31 3.06
N VAL A 133 -6.88 -19.42 4.02
CA VAL A 133 -7.11 -19.24 5.45
C VAL A 133 -6.25 -18.11 6.03
N ASP A 134 -4.94 -18.22 5.88
CA ASP A 134 -3.95 -17.26 6.38
C ASP A 134 -2.85 -16.94 5.36
N TRP A 135 -3.04 -17.38 4.11
CA TRP A 135 -2.25 -17.07 2.93
C TRP A 135 -3.09 -17.21 1.65
N TRP A 136 -2.83 -16.37 0.68
CA TRP A 136 -3.49 -16.38 -0.65
C TRP A 136 -2.44 -16.20 -1.74
N ALA A 137 -2.56 -16.97 -2.83
CA ALA A 137 -1.70 -16.80 -4.01
C ALA A 137 -1.84 -15.40 -4.64
N ASP A 138 -3.00 -14.76 -4.43
CA ASP A 138 -3.32 -13.40 -4.87
C ASP A 138 -2.49 -12.31 -4.15
N GLU A 139 -1.66 -12.67 -3.15
CA GLU A 139 -0.63 -11.74 -2.62
C GLU A 139 0.33 -11.26 -3.72
N GLN A 140 0.47 -12.05 -4.79
CA GLN A 140 1.18 -11.67 -6.01
C GLN A 140 0.23 -11.18 -7.09
N PRO A 141 0.55 -10.10 -7.81
CA PRO A 141 -0.27 -9.63 -8.90
C PRO A 141 -0.45 -10.67 -10.01
N ASN A 142 -1.65 -10.73 -10.58
CA ASN A 142 -1.95 -11.55 -11.73
C ASN A 142 -1.52 -10.87 -13.05
N ASN A 143 -1.67 -11.58 -14.19
CA ASN A 143 -1.24 -11.06 -15.49
C ASN A 143 -2.00 -9.80 -15.91
N GLU A 144 -3.30 -9.74 -15.64
CA GLU A 144 -4.13 -8.57 -16.01
C GLU A 144 -3.71 -7.33 -15.22
N GLU A 145 -3.29 -7.49 -13.96
CA GLU A 145 -2.78 -6.41 -13.14
C GLU A 145 -1.42 -5.90 -13.64
N TYR A 146 -0.53 -6.79 -14.09
CA TYR A 146 0.72 -6.38 -14.74
C TYR A 146 0.47 -5.68 -16.09
N GLU A 147 -0.43 -6.19 -16.92
CA GLU A 147 -0.79 -5.55 -18.19
C GLU A 147 -1.39 -4.17 -17.98
N ARG A 148 -2.25 -4.01 -16.98
CA ARG A 148 -2.81 -2.73 -16.55
C ARG A 148 -1.71 -1.79 -16.07
N ALA A 149 -0.80 -2.29 -15.22
CA ALA A 149 0.32 -1.51 -14.71
C ALA A 149 1.19 -0.97 -15.86
N PHE A 150 1.59 -1.81 -16.80
CA PHE A 150 2.38 -1.38 -17.96
C PHE A 150 1.63 -0.35 -18.81
N ARG A 151 0.33 -0.54 -19.08
CA ARG A 151 -0.50 0.42 -19.79
C ARG A 151 -0.56 1.77 -19.08
N THR A 152 -0.79 1.76 -17.77
CA THR A 152 -0.82 2.99 -16.95
C THR A 152 0.53 3.71 -16.97
N LEU A 153 1.64 2.97 -16.90
CA LEU A 153 2.98 3.55 -17.00
C LEU A 153 3.21 4.20 -18.37
N ASP A 154 2.90 3.50 -19.44
CA ASP A 154 3.08 3.98 -20.84
C ASP A 154 2.21 5.22 -21.11
N GLU A 155 0.92 5.18 -20.81
CA GLU A 155 -0.02 6.29 -20.96
C GLU A 155 0.40 7.56 -20.19
N ASN A 156 1.21 7.42 -19.15
CA ASN A 156 1.72 8.54 -18.35
C ASN A 156 3.22 8.82 -18.61
N ASN A 157 3.81 8.27 -19.67
CA ASN A 157 5.23 8.41 -20.00
C ASN A 157 6.14 8.11 -18.79
N PHE A 158 5.80 7.11 -17.99
CA PHE A 158 6.50 6.67 -16.77
C PHE A 158 6.73 7.81 -15.74
N THR A 159 5.82 8.80 -15.69
CA THR A 159 6.00 10.01 -14.88
C THR A 159 4.86 10.16 -13.87
N PHE A 160 5.23 10.22 -12.58
CA PHE A 160 4.30 10.40 -11.44
C PHE A 160 4.96 11.28 -10.39
N ASP A 161 4.17 11.90 -9.51
CA ASP A 161 4.73 12.58 -8.34
C ASP A 161 5.28 11.54 -7.36
N TYR A 162 4.53 10.46 -7.13
CA TYR A 162 4.88 9.42 -6.16
C TYR A 162 4.61 8.02 -6.71
N ILE A 163 5.45 7.08 -6.28
CA ILE A 163 5.21 5.65 -6.41
C ILE A 163 4.88 5.11 -5.03
N ILE A 164 3.84 4.30 -4.91
CA ILE A 164 3.49 3.58 -3.69
C ILE A 164 3.38 2.09 -3.98
N SER A 165 4.12 1.30 -3.21
CA SER A 165 4.10 -0.15 -3.30
C SER A 165 4.25 -0.77 -1.91
N HIS A 166 3.93 -2.05 -1.75
CA HIS A 166 4.22 -2.73 -0.49
C HIS A 166 5.65 -3.24 -0.46
N CYS A 167 6.04 -4.13 -1.37
CA CYS A 167 7.46 -4.47 -1.58
C CYS A 167 8.11 -3.60 -2.66
N VAL A 168 9.41 -3.77 -2.90
CA VAL A 168 10.18 -2.90 -3.78
C VAL A 168 11.13 -3.69 -4.70
N ALA A 169 11.68 -3.02 -5.73
CA ALA A 169 12.69 -3.56 -6.64
C ALA A 169 13.88 -4.19 -5.91
N GLN A 170 14.42 -5.30 -6.42
CA GLN A 170 15.59 -5.97 -5.83
C GLN A 170 16.80 -5.03 -5.71
N LYS A 171 16.98 -4.14 -6.70
CA LYS A 171 18.03 -3.11 -6.66
C LYS A 171 17.95 -2.26 -5.38
N ILE A 172 16.74 -1.93 -4.91
CA ILE A 172 16.54 -1.16 -3.68
C ILE A 172 16.67 -2.05 -2.43
N GLN A 173 16.18 -3.29 -2.47
CA GLN A 173 16.31 -4.23 -1.33
C GLN A 173 17.76 -4.38 -0.86
N CYS A 174 18.73 -4.40 -1.79
CA CYS A 174 20.16 -4.49 -1.45
C CYS A 174 20.64 -3.33 -0.56
N TYR A 175 20.03 -2.14 -0.67
CA TYR A 175 20.33 -1.00 0.21
C TYR A 175 19.70 -1.13 1.60
N LEU A 176 18.58 -1.85 1.72
CA LEU A 176 17.95 -2.06 3.02
C LEU A 176 18.77 -3.03 3.86
N SER A 177 19.12 -4.16 3.31
CA SER A 177 19.96 -5.18 3.95
C SER A 177 20.54 -6.13 2.90
N SER A 178 21.78 -6.56 3.09
CA SER A 178 22.42 -7.59 2.24
C SER A 178 21.76 -8.97 2.34
N TYR A 179 20.89 -9.18 3.31
CA TYR A 179 20.15 -10.43 3.52
C TYR A 179 18.76 -10.42 2.89
N LEU A 180 18.27 -9.26 2.45
CA LEU A 180 16.99 -9.15 1.75
C LEU A 180 17.19 -9.54 0.29
N THR A 181 16.67 -10.70 -0.08
CA THR A 181 16.80 -11.28 -1.43
C THR A 181 15.44 -11.78 -1.93
N ASP A 182 14.37 -11.06 -1.64
CA ASP A 182 13.05 -11.44 -2.13
C ASP A 182 13.02 -11.27 -3.66
N LYS A 183 13.13 -12.40 -4.35
CA LYS A 183 13.17 -12.48 -5.80
C LYS A 183 11.94 -13.21 -6.31
N ASN A 184 10.98 -12.46 -6.79
CA ASN A 184 9.72 -12.95 -7.33
C ASN A 184 9.30 -12.17 -8.58
N LYS A 185 8.12 -12.47 -9.13
CA LYS A 185 7.62 -11.82 -10.35
C LYS A 185 7.40 -10.31 -10.15
N LEU A 186 6.92 -9.89 -8.98
CA LEU A 186 6.65 -8.49 -8.67
C LEU A 186 7.94 -7.68 -8.49
N THR A 187 8.91 -8.21 -7.76
CA THR A 187 10.22 -7.54 -7.61
C THR A 187 10.99 -7.46 -8.92
N ASN A 188 10.88 -8.48 -9.79
CA ASN A 188 11.41 -8.44 -11.15
C ASN A 188 10.69 -7.41 -12.03
N PHE A 189 9.36 -7.27 -11.90
CA PHE A 189 8.60 -6.21 -12.58
C PHE A 189 9.13 -4.83 -12.19
N PHE A 190 9.31 -4.57 -10.90
CA PHE A 190 9.86 -3.30 -10.43
C PHE A 190 11.29 -3.06 -10.97
N ASP A 191 12.15 -4.08 -10.98
CA ASP A 191 13.50 -3.98 -11.54
C ASP A 191 13.47 -3.64 -13.05
N SER A 192 12.44 -4.08 -13.78
CA SER A 192 12.31 -3.84 -15.22
C SER A 192 11.87 -2.41 -15.57
N ILE A 193 11.26 -1.69 -14.65
CA ILE A 193 10.70 -0.35 -14.89
C ILE A 193 11.43 0.78 -14.18
N ILE A 194 12.21 0.48 -13.13
CA ILE A 194 12.78 1.47 -12.21
C ILE A 194 13.65 2.51 -12.90
N ASP A 195 14.39 2.11 -13.94
CA ASP A 195 15.33 2.99 -14.64
C ASP A 195 14.60 3.98 -15.59
N ASP A 196 13.36 3.68 -15.99
CA ASP A 196 12.52 4.53 -16.84
C ASP A 196 11.59 5.44 -16.02
N LEU A 197 11.34 5.10 -14.76
CA LEU A 197 10.42 5.83 -13.88
C LEU A 197 10.95 7.21 -13.50
N LYS A 198 10.09 8.23 -13.61
CA LYS A 198 10.33 9.61 -13.17
C LYS A 198 9.37 9.94 -12.04
N TYR A 199 9.91 10.19 -10.85
CA TYR A 199 9.12 10.47 -9.65
C TYR A 199 9.90 11.32 -8.64
N THR A 200 9.17 11.92 -7.71
CA THR A 200 9.74 12.66 -6.58
C THR A 200 10.21 11.71 -5.49
N ARG A 201 9.37 10.75 -5.09
CA ARG A 201 9.68 9.76 -4.06
C ARG A 201 8.88 8.47 -4.30
N TRP A 202 9.51 7.32 -3.97
CA TRP A 202 8.89 6.00 -3.92
C TRP A 202 8.76 5.55 -2.47
N TYR A 203 7.54 5.45 -1.95
CA TYR A 203 7.27 4.97 -0.59
C TYR A 203 6.84 3.51 -0.61
N PHE A 204 7.36 2.74 0.33
CA PHE A 204 7.03 1.31 0.44
C PHE A 204 7.14 0.82 1.90
N GLY A 205 6.47 -0.32 2.23
CA GLY A 205 6.43 -0.97 3.54
C GLY A 205 7.17 -2.30 3.58
N HIS A 206 6.51 -3.34 4.09
CA HIS A 206 6.89 -4.76 4.07
C HIS A 206 8.13 -5.15 4.90
N TYR A 207 9.17 -4.38 4.87
CA TYR A 207 10.47 -4.75 5.48
C TYR A 207 10.59 -4.34 6.94
N HIS A 208 9.59 -3.70 7.52
CA HIS A 208 9.56 -3.20 8.90
C HIS A 208 10.79 -2.37 9.29
N LEU A 209 11.21 -1.52 8.35
CA LEU A 209 12.36 -0.63 8.50
C LEU A 209 11.97 0.82 8.22
N ASN A 210 12.72 1.74 8.83
CA ASN A 210 12.71 3.15 8.44
C ASN A 210 14.06 3.47 7.82
N LYS A 211 14.13 3.43 6.48
CA LYS A 211 15.38 3.63 5.75
C LYS A 211 15.15 4.29 4.41
N THR A 212 15.97 5.29 4.11
CA THR A 212 15.97 6.00 2.84
C THR A 212 17.07 5.50 1.94
N CYS A 213 16.76 5.29 0.67
CA CYS A 213 17.69 5.00 -0.41
C CYS A 213 17.67 6.18 -1.37
N GLU A 214 18.61 7.13 -1.20
CA GLU A 214 18.62 8.39 -1.96
C GLU A 214 18.92 8.18 -3.45
N ASP A 215 19.74 7.20 -3.81
CA ASP A 215 20.08 6.89 -5.21
C ASP A 215 18.82 6.56 -6.03
N TYR A 216 17.82 5.99 -5.40
CA TYR A 216 16.50 5.67 -6.01
C TYR A 216 15.38 6.57 -5.50
N LYS A 217 15.66 7.63 -4.73
CA LYS A 217 14.63 8.46 -4.10
C LYS A 217 13.53 7.62 -3.45
N ALA A 218 13.92 6.52 -2.79
CA ALA A 218 13.01 5.53 -2.24
C ALA A 218 13.10 5.52 -0.71
N GLU A 219 11.98 5.26 -0.04
CA GLU A 219 11.88 5.31 1.41
C GLU A 219 11.01 4.18 1.94
N CYS A 220 11.62 3.30 2.75
CA CYS A 220 10.94 2.28 3.51
C CYS A 220 10.34 2.91 4.77
N VAL A 221 9.06 2.66 5.00
CA VAL A 221 8.29 3.28 6.09
C VAL A 221 7.69 2.19 6.96
N TYR A 222 7.93 2.29 8.27
CA TYR A 222 7.31 1.41 9.27
C TYR A 222 7.03 2.18 10.56
N GLN A 223 5.81 2.07 11.08
CA GLN A 223 5.35 2.75 12.31
C GLN A 223 5.74 4.24 12.37
N ARG A 224 5.78 4.90 11.23
CA ARG A 224 6.10 6.31 11.10
C ARG A 224 5.12 6.99 10.15
N LEU A 225 4.68 8.18 10.50
CA LEU A 225 3.81 9.01 9.67
C LEU A 225 4.66 10.04 8.92
N ILE A 226 4.48 10.11 7.60
CA ILE A 226 5.17 11.06 6.73
C ILE A 226 4.13 11.99 6.11
N LYS A 227 4.30 13.28 6.28
CA LYS A 227 3.47 14.31 5.64
C LYS A 227 4.09 14.73 4.30
N ILE A 228 3.27 14.77 3.22
CA ILE A 228 3.70 15.15 1.86
C ILE A 228 2.78 16.19 1.22
#